data_291f7fc873684cd98a0d4796bcb7b90e
#
_entry.id   291f7fc873684cd98a0d4796bcb7b90e
#
_cell.length_a   1.000
_cell.length_b   1.000
_cell.length_c   1.000
_cell.angle_alpha   90.00
_cell.angle_beta   90.00
_cell.angle_gamma   90.00
#
_symmetry.space_group_name_H-M   'P 1'
#
loop_
_entity.id
_entity.type
_entity.pdbx_description
1 polymer ?
#
loop_
_entity_poly.entity_id
_entity_poly.type
_entity_poly.pdbx_seq_one_letter_code
_entity_poly.pdbx_strand_id
1 'polypeptide(L)'
;FIPEQRVWAKIKKEAFSQRLNPSFVYAICHAESSLNANAESSVARGMMQLTEAAWQDVTELHYRQVFEWETNVEVGILYLGRLKGMLESVELFSYPRLAASYRYGFGALRKEKFMVSRMKTPVNRIYRKLFAGELSPVSPPLD
;
A
#
# COMPACT_ATOMS: atom_id res chain seq x y z
N PHE A 1 -0.42 12.40 16.74
CA PHE A 1 0.66 11.40 16.78
C PHE A 1 0.13 10.03 17.18
N ILE A 2 0.41 9.03 16.36
CA ILE A 2 -0.04 7.66 16.59
C ILE A 2 1.20 6.80 16.84
N PRO A 3 1.29 6.11 17.99
CA PRO A 3 2.45 5.26 18.26
C PRO A 3 2.59 4.18 17.17
N GLU A 4 3.82 3.95 16.73
CA GLU A 4 4.07 2.98 15.66
C GLU A 4 3.63 1.56 16.03
N GLN A 5 3.68 1.22 17.33
CA GLN A 5 3.21 -0.09 17.79
C GLN A 5 1.72 -0.29 17.54
N ARG A 6 0.93 0.78 17.67
CA ARG A 6 -0.52 0.72 17.38
C ARG A 6 -0.78 0.54 15.89
N VAL A 7 -0.01 1.26 15.07
CA VAL A 7 -0.11 1.14 13.61
C VAL A 7 0.28 -0.28 13.20
N TRP A 8 1.37 -0.79 13.75
CA TRP A 8 1.85 -2.14 13.45
C TRP A 8 0.81 -3.22 13.83
N ALA A 9 0.21 -3.10 15.02
CA ALA A 9 -0.81 -4.04 15.47
C ALA A 9 -2.02 -4.05 14.53
N LYS A 10 -2.46 -2.86 14.09
CA LYS A 10 -3.58 -2.74 13.15
C LYS A 10 -3.24 -3.37 11.80
N ILE A 11 -2.04 -3.10 11.30
CA ILE A 11 -1.57 -3.67 10.02
C ILE A 11 -1.54 -5.20 10.10
N LYS A 12 -0.98 -5.78 11.16
CA LYS A 12 -0.90 -7.24 11.30
C LYS A 12 -2.29 -7.87 11.24
N LYS A 13 -3.24 -7.27 11.95
CA LYS A 13 -4.62 -7.76 11.98
C LYS A 13 -5.26 -7.74 10.59
N GLU A 14 -5.19 -6.58 9.92
CA GLU A 14 -5.87 -6.41 8.64
C GLU A 14 -5.15 -7.14 7.49
N ALA A 15 -3.82 -7.17 7.51
CA ALA A 15 -3.04 -7.86 6.49
C ALA A 15 -3.32 -9.37 6.51
N PHE A 16 -3.52 -9.94 7.70
CA PHE A 16 -3.83 -11.36 7.84
C PHE A 16 -5.07 -11.72 7.05
N SER A 17 -6.13 -10.92 7.14
CA SER A 17 -7.40 -11.19 6.46
C SER A 17 -7.27 -11.14 4.93
N GLN A 18 -6.29 -10.42 4.40
CA GLN A 18 -6.05 -10.30 2.96
C GLN A 18 -4.87 -11.15 2.48
N ARG A 19 -4.29 -11.97 3.35
CA ARG A 19 -3.13 -12.82 3.05
C ARG A 19 -1.96 -12.01 2.51
N LEU A 20 -1.72 -10.86 3.11
CA LEU A 20 -0.62 -9.98 2.77
C LEU A 20 0.46 -10.06 3.83
N ASN A 21 1.72 -9.95 3.39
CA ASN A 21 2.84 -9.86 4.32
C ASN A 21 2.74 -8.52 5.08
N PRO A 22 2.61 -8.53 6.41
CA PRO A 22 2.40 -7.29 7.15
C PRO A 22 3.60 -6.35 7.09
N SER A 23 4.84 -6.86 7.02
CA SER A 23 6.04 -6.02 6.88
C SER A 23 6.03 -5.24 5.57
N PHE A 24 5.53 -5.86 4.50
CA PHE A 24 5.35 -5.18 3.21
C PHE A 24 4.36 -4.02 3.35
N VAL A 25 3.22 -4.26 4.00
CA VAL A 25 2.20 -3.21 4.20
C VAL A 25 2.76 -2.08 5.07
N TYR A 26 3.50 -2.43 6.12
CA TYR A 26 4.13 -1.45 6.99
C TYR A 26 5.10 -0.55 6.21
N ALA A 27 5.90 -1.16 5.33
CA ALA A 27 6.81 -0.41 4.46
C ALA A 27 6.05 0.54 3.53
N ILE A 28 4.92 0.11 2.96
CA ILE A 28 4.06 0.97 2.13
C ILE A 28 3.59 2.19 2.94
N CYS A 29 3.12 1.98 4.16
CA CYS A 29 2.67 3.09 5.01
C CYS A 29 3.79 4.09 5.28
N HIS A 30 5.00 3.61 5.55
CA HIS A 30 6.16 4.47 5.73
C HIS A 30 6.51 5.24 4.46
N ALA A 31 6.50 4.57 3.32
CA ALA A 31 6.81 5.20 2.03
C ALA A 31 5.79 6.29 1.70
N GLU A 32 4.51 6.04 1.99
CA GLU A 32 3.44 6.96 1.59
C GLU A 32 3.29 8.15 2.52
N SER A 33 3.44 7.97 3.82
CA SER A 33 3.09 9.04 4.78
C SER A 33 4.07 9.20 5.94
N SER A 34 5.07 8.34 6.07
CA SER A 34 5.90 8.25 7.28
C SER A 34 5.03 8.07 8.54
N LEU A 35 3.95 7.32 8.41
CA LEU A 35 2.93 7.06 9.44
C LEU A 35 2.20 8.33 9.90
N ASN A 36 2.11 9.34 9.04
CA ASN A 36 1.36 10.56 9.34
C ASN A 36 -0.08 10.41 8.84
N ALA A 37 -1.03 10.30 9.78
CA ALA A 37 -2.44 10.15 9.46
C ALA A 37 -3.02 11.36 8.71
N ASN A 38 -2.38 12.52 8.81
CA ASN A 38 -2.84 13.75 8.18
C ASN A 38 -2.07 14.09 6.89
N ALA A 39 -1.25 13.18 6.40
CA ALA A 39 -0.51 13.40 5.17
C ALA A 39 -1.47 13.65 4.00
N GLU A 40 -1.10 14.58 3.14
CA GLU A 40 -1.94 14.98 2.01
C GLU A 40 -1.05 15.39 0.83
N SER A 41 -1.33 14.80 -0.33
CA SER A 41 -0.72 15.23 -1.59
C SER A 41 -1.82 15.89 -2.45
N SER A 42 -1.51 16.20 -3.71
CA SER A 42 -2.50 16.78 -4.62
C SER A 42 -3.69 15.85 -4.87
N VAL A 43 -3.50 14.53 -4.76
CA VAL A 43 -4.52 13.53 -5.14
C VAL A 43 -4.78 12.46 -4.10
N ALA A 44 -3.95 12.34 -3.06
CA ALA A 44 -4.02 11.23 -2.11
C ALA A 44 -3.96 11.74 -0.67
N ARG A 45 -4.54 10.98 0.26
CA ARG A 45 -4.68 11.42 1.65
C ARG A 45 -4.49 10.27 2.64
N GLY A 46 -3.97 10.62 3.80
CA GLY A 46 -3.94 9.77 4.97
C GLY A 46 -2.77 8.82 5.05
N MET A 47 -2.86 7.90 5.99
CA MET A 47 -1.79 6.96 6.36
C MET A 47 -1.23 6.19 5.15
N MET A 48 -2.09 5.72 4.26
CA MET A 48 -1.69 4.95 3.09
C MET A 48 -1.84 5.73 1.78
N GLN A 49 -2.11 7.03 1.86
CA GLN A 49 -2.21 7.93 0.71
C GLN A 49 -3.18 7.39 -0.33
N LEU A 50 -4.45 7.24 0.06
CA LEU A 50 -5.48 6.74 -0.83
C LEU A 50 -6.12 7.86 -1.63
N THR A 51 -6.26 7.66 -2.93
CA THR A 51 -7.04 8.54 -3.79
C THR A 51 -8.53 8.24 -3.59
N GLU A 52 -9.38 9.17 -3.97
CA GLU A 52 -10.83 8.93 -3.91
C GLU A 52 -11.24 7.75 -4.78
N ALA A 53 -10.65 7.62 -5.96
CA ALA A 53 -10.96 6.49 -6.85
C ALA A 53 -10.59 5.14 -6.23
N ALA A 54 -9.39 5.03 -5.63
CA ALA A 54 -8.98 3.80 -4.95
C ALA A 54 -9.91 3.47 -3.77
N TRP A 55 -10.29 4.49 -3.02
CA TRP A 55 -11.22 4.35 -1.90
C TRP A 55 -12.57 3.80 -2.38
N GLN A 56 -13.13 4.40 -3.42
CA GLN A 56 -14.43 3.99 -3.97
C GLN A 56 -14.40 2.60 -4.58
N ASP A 57 -13.25 2.12 -5.03
CA ASP A 57 -13.12 0.78 -5.59
C ASP A 57 -13.38 -0.33 -4.58
N VAL A 58 -13.19 -0.07 -3.29
CA VAL A 58 -13.21 -1.14 -2.28
C VAL A 58 -14.15 -0.86 -1.10
N THR A 59 -14.71 0.33 -0.98
CA THR A 59 -15.61 0.64 0.13
C THR A 59 -16.68 1.63 -0.30
N GLU A 60 -17.82 1.60 0.40
CA GLU A 60 -18.89 2.57 0.26
C GLU A 60 -18.80 3.67 1.31
N LEU A 61 -17.83 3.62 2.21
CA LEU A 61 -17.63 4.67 3.21
C LEU A 61 -17.34 6.00 2.53
N HIS A 62 -17.81 7.10 3.12
CA HIS A 62 -17.56 8.43 2.57
C HIS A 62 -16.07 8.76 2.63
N TYR A 63 -15.53 9.33 1.57
CA TYR A 63 -14.09 9.63 1.48
C TYR A 63 -13.58 10.57 2.57
N ARG A 64 -14.47 11.36 3.20
CA ARG A 64 -14.07 12.21 4.33
C ARG A 64 -13.46 11.42 5.48
N GLN A 65 -13.69 10.09 5.56
CA GLN A 65 -13.12 9.24 6.60
C GLN A 65 -11.66 8.88 6.34
N VAL A 66 -11.11 9.32 5.22
CA VAL A 66 -9.74 8.98 4.80
C VAL A 66 -8.66 9.39 5.81
N PHE A 67 -8.92 10.43 6.61
CA PHE A 67 -7.98 10.87 7.65
C PHE A 67 -8.14 10.13 8.98
N GLU A 68 -9.14 9.28 9.13
CA GLU A 68 -9.24 8.40 10.28
C GLU A 68 -8.27 7.26 10.04
N TRP A 69 -7.17 7.24 10.77
CA TRP A 69 -6.04 6.38 10.43
C TRP A 69 -6.39 4.89 10.41
N GLU A 70 -7.21 4.42 11.36
CA GLU A 70 -7.59 3.00 11.39
C GLU A 70 -8.42 2.64 10.17
N THR A 71 -9.37 3.47 9.81
CA THR A 71 -10.20 3.28 8.61
C THR A 71 -9.35 3.34 7.35
N ASN A 72 -8.40 4.29 7.29
CA ASN A 72 -7.48 4.41 6.15
C ASN A 72 -6.68 3.13 5.96
N VAL A 73 -6.12 2.57 7.04
CA VAL A 73 -5.36 1.32 6.99
C VAL A 73 -6.25 0.16 6.53
N GLU A 74 -7.47 0.06 7.07
CA GLU A 74 -8.42 -0.98 6.65
C GLU A 74 -8.70 -0.90 5.15
N VAL A 75 -9.04 0.28 4.66
CA VAL A 75 -9.38 0.48 3.24
C VAL A 75 -8.15 0.29 2.36
N GLY A 76 -7.00 0.80 2.79
CA GLY A 76 -5.76 0.63 2.04
C GLY A 76 -5.36 -0.83 1.88
N ILE A 77 -5.55 -1.63 2.92
CA ILE A 77 -5.26 -3.07 2.86
C ILE A 77 -6.30 -3.80 1.98
N LEU A 78 -7.56 -3.39 2.02
CA LEU A 78 -8.56 -3.90 1.07
C LEU A 78 -8.14 -3.60 -0.36
N TYR A 79 -7.64 -2.40 -0.62
CA TYR A 79 -7.19 -2.02 -1.95
C TYR A 79 -5.98 -2.83 -2.39
N LEU A 80 -5.00 -3.05 -1.50
CA LEU A 80 -3.87 -3.94 -1.79
C LEU A 80 -4.36 -5.36 -2.09
N GLY A 81 -5.35 -5.85 -1.34
CA GLY A 81 -5.94 -7.16 -1.58
C GLY A 81 -6.60 -7.26 -2.95
N ARG A 82 -7.29 -6.19 -3.38
CA ARG A 82 -7.87 -6.11 -4.72
C ARG A 82 -6.80 -6.17 -5.80
N LEU A 83 -5.73 -5.40 -5.66
CA LEU A 83 -4.61 -5.41 -6.62
C LEU A 83 -3.94 -6.78 -6.67
N LYS A 84 -3.74 -7.41 -5.51
CA LYS A 84 -3.20 -8.76 -5.43
C LYS A 84 -4.07 -9.74 -6.21
N GLY A 85 -5.39 -9.70 -6.00
CA GLY A 85 -6.33 -10.55 -6.72
C GLY A 85 -6.26 -10.35 -8.23
N MET A 86 -6.11 -9.11 -8.68
CA MET A 86 -5.97 -8.80 -10.10
C MET A 86 -4.69 -9.40 -10.68
N LEU A 87 -3.59 -9.32 -9.94
CA LEU A 87 -2.31 -9.92 -10.36
C LEU A 87 -2.39 -11.45 -10.35
N GLU A 88 -3.04 -12.03 -9.34
CA GLU A 88 -3.23 -13.48 -9.26
C GLU A 88 -4.09 -13.99 -10.42
N SER A 89 -5.09 -13.23 -10.84
CA SER A 89 -5.97 -13.63 -11.93
C SER A 89 -5.26 -13.76 -13.28
N VAL A 90 -4.11 -13.11 -13.43
CA VAL A 90 -3.26 -13.24 -14.63
C VAL A 90 -1.99 -14.04 -14.32
N GLU A 91 -1.93 -14.70 -13.16
CA GLU A 91 -0.81 -15.54 -12.72
C GLU A 91 0.52 -14.80 -12.65
N LEU A 92 0.49 -13.52 -12.27
CA LEU A 92 1.67 -12.67 -12.23
C LEU A 92 1.87 -11.99 -10.87
N PHE A 93 1.27 -12.54 -9.81
CA PHE A 93 1.46 -11.95 -8.49
C PHE A 93 2.92 -12.06 -8.04
N SER A 94 3.47 -10.95 -7.60
CA SER A 94 4.68 -10.86 -6.81
C SER A 94 4.60 -9.57 -5.98
N TYR A 95 5.35 -9.51 -4.89
CA TYR A 95 5.35 -8.29 -4.10
C TYR A 95 5.94 -7.09 -4.84
N PRO A 96 7.00 -7.21 -5.64
CA PRO A 96 7.43 -6.10 -6.49
C PRO A 96 6.33 -5.59 -7.42
N ARG A 97 5.58 -6.49 -8.05
CA ARG A 97 4.47 -6.10 -8.92
C ARG A 97 3.33 -5.45 -8.14
N LEU A 98 3.07 -5.93 -6.94
CA LEU A 98 2.07 -5.32 -6.07
C LEU A 98 2.47 -3.90 -5.68
N ALA A 99 3.74 -3.70 -5.30
CA ALA A 99 4.27 -2.38 -4.97
C ALA A 99 4.17 -1.42 -6.17
N ALA A 100 4.54 -1.90 -7.35
CA ALA A 100 4.45 -1.09 -8.58
C ALA A 100 2.99 -0.74 -8.90
N SER A 101 2.07 -1.68 -8.75
CA SER A 101 0.63 -1.44 -8.96
C SER A 101 0.08 -0.41 -7.99
N TYR A 102 0.51 -0.48 -6.74
CA TYR A 102 0.06 0.48 -5.72
C TYR A 102 0.61 1.88 -6.02
N ARG A 103 1.89 1.95 -6.36
CA ARG A 103 2.58 3.24 -6.56
C ARG A 103 2.18 3.93 -7.86
N TYR A 104 2.04 3.17 -8.95
CA TYR A 104 1.84 3.74 -10.29
C TYR A 104 0.51 3.36 -10.92
N GLY A 105 -0.23 2.43 -10.33
CA GLY A 105 -1.49 1.93 -10.87
C GLY A 105 -1.32 0.63 -11.63
N PHE A 106 -2.32 -0.22 -11.53
CA PHE A 106 -2.34 -1.52 -12.21
C PHE A 106 -2.26 -1.34 -13.73
N GLY A 107 -2.99 -0.35 -14.27
CA GLY A 107 -3.00 -0.10 -15.71
C GLY A 107 -1.63 0.29 -16.24
N ALA A 108 -0.87 1.07 -15.48
CA ALA A 108 0.49 1.47 -15.88
C ALA A 108 1.42 0.26 -15.92
N LEU A 109 1.33 -0.63 -14.92
CA LEU A 109 2.11 -1.86 -14.90
C LEU A 109 1.74 -2.78 -16.06
N ARG A 110 0.44 -2.91 -16.33
CA ARG A 110 -0.04 -3.72 -17.46
C ARG A 110 0.49 -3.20 -18.79
N LYS A 111 0.55 -1.88 -18.98
CA LYS A 111 1.12 -1.28 -20.21
C LYS A 111 2.57 -1.68 -20.39
N GLU A 112 3.32 -1.87 -19.32
CA GLU A 112 4.71 -2.33 -19.37
C GLU A 112 4.81 -3.84 -19.30
N LYS A 113 3.74 -4.55 -19.63
CA LYS A 113 3.66 -6.01 -19.65
C LYS A 113 4.03 -6.64 -18.32
N PHE A 114 3.65 -5.96 -17.22
CA PHE A 114 3.91 -6.40 -15.84
C PHE A 114 5.41 -6.51 -15.51
N MET A 115 6.25 -5.78 -16.24
CA MET A 115 7.69 -5.78 -15.99
C MET A 115 8.07 -4.59 -15.13
N VAL A 116 8.31 -4.84 -13.85
CA VAL A 116 8.66 -3.79 -12.88
C VAL A 116 9.92 -3.05 -13.33
N SER A 117 10.88 -3.74 -13.96
CA SER A 117 12.11 -3.12 -14.47
C SER A 117 11.89 -2.06 -15.55
N ARG A 118 10.72 -2.05 -16.17
CA ARG A 118 10.34 -1.05 -17.19
C ARG A 118 9.61 0.15 -16.60
N MET A 119 9.22 0.06 -15.33
CA MET A 119 8.56 1.17 -14.65
C MET A 119 9.59 2.24 -14.31
N LYS A 120 9.11 3.48 -14.18
CA LYS A 120 9.95 4.57 -13.69
C LYS A 120 10.53 4.18 -12.32
N THR A 121 11.83 4.37 -12.16
CA THR A 121 12.47 4.11 -10.87
C THR A 121 11.94 5.10 -9.83
N PRO A 122 11.36 4.62 -8.70
CA PRO A 122 10.85 5.53 -7.69
C PRO A 122 11.95 6.38 -7.07
N VAL A 123 11.65 7.64 -6.79
CA VAL A 123 12.55 8.50 -6.02
C VAL A 123 12.59 8.03 -4.57
N ASN A 124 11.46 7.54 -4.06
CA ASN A 124 11.35 7.07 -2.70
C ASN A 124 12.20 5.80 -2.49
N ARG A 125 13.11 5.86 -1.49
CA ARG A 125 14.04 4.76 -1.22
C ARG A 125 13.33 3.47 -0.82
N ILE A 126 12.25 3.55 -0.06
CA ILE A 126 11.51 2.37 0.39
C ILE A 126 10.89 1.66 -0.81
N TYR A 127 10.27 2.40 -1.72
CA TYR A 127 9.72 1.81 -2.94
C TYR A 127 10.80 1.18 -3.81
N ARG A 128 11.99 1.81 -3.91
CA ARG A 128 13.07 1.18 -4.67
C ARG A 128 13.42 -0.20 -4.12
N LYS A 129 13.45 -0.33 -2.80
CA LYS A 129 13.74 -1.63 -2.15
C LYS A 129 12.60 -2.63 -2.36
N LEU A 130 11.35 -2.19 -2.27
CA LEU A 130 10.20 -3.03 -2.53
C LEU A 130 10.19 -3.53 -3.99
N PHE A 131 10.52 -2.66 -4.94
CA PHE A 131 10.63 -3.04 -6.35
C PHE A 131 11.75 -4.05 -6.58
N ALA A 132 12.80 -4.01 -5.76
CA ALA A 132 13.93 -4.94 -5.85
C ALA A 132 13.65 -6.28 -5.16
N GLY A 133 12.50 -6.43 -4.50
CA GLY A 133 12.10 -7.69 -3.87
C GLY A 133 12.29 -7.77 -2.36
N GLU A 134 12.76 -6.69 -1.71
CA GLU A 134 12.84 -6.67 -0.25
C GLU A 134 11.41 -6.54 0.33
N LEU A 135 11.05 -7.41 1.26
CA LEU A 135 9.72 -7.42 1.87
C LEU A 135 9.64 -6.57 3.13
N SER A 136 10.76 -6.30 3.76
CA SER A 136 10.80 -5.57 5.02
C SER A 136 11.90 -4.50 5.01
N PRO A 137 11.83 -3.53 4.06
CA PRO A 137 12.83 -2.47 4.01
C PRO A 137 12.78 -1.50 5.19
N VAL A 138 11.67 -1.51 5.94
CA VAL A 138 11.52 -0.76 7.18
C VAL A 138 11.23 -1.78 8.28
N SER A 139 12.07 -1.83 9.29
CA SER A 139 11.88 -2.79 10.40
C SER A 139 10.65 -2.38 11.20
N PRO A 140 9.65 -3.27 11.34
CA PRO A 140 8.53 -2.98 12.23
C PRO A 140 8.97 -2.97 13.68
N PRO A 141 8.19 -2.33 14.57
CA PRO A 141 8.52 -2.37 15.99
C PRO A 141 8.44 -3.79 16.54
N LEU A 142 9.19 -4.05 17.60
CA LEU A 142 9.13 -5.33 18.29
C LEU A 142 7.78 -5.48 18.99
N ASP A 143 7.28 -6.68 18.97
CA ASP A 143 6.01 -7.04 19.64
C ASP A 143 6.17 -7.14 21.15
#